data_8e7be86a0296e944b6f62bf3340b8427
#
_entry.id   8e7be86a0296e944b6f62bf3340b8427
#
_cell.length_a   1.000
_cell.length_b   1.000
_cell.length_c   1.000
_cell.angle_alpha   90.00
_cell.angle_beta   90.00
_cell.angle_gamma   90.00
#
_symmetry.space_group_name_H-M   'P 1'
#
loop_
_entity.id
_entity.type
_entity.pdbx_description
1 polymer ?
#
loop_
_entity_poly.entity_id
_entity_poly.type
_entity_poly.pdbx_seq_one_letter_code
_entity_poly.pdbx_strand_id
1 'polypeptide(L)'
;PLFYTEHCVFAALLSEGRDHRTCGRPCERHEVALRDRAGMTHPVIADVGCRNTLFHERPQSAADLVPALLERGAARLRVELVRETPAQVAGLVRGYRALLAGELEPAALVRDLRTAAGYGVVRGSLRVLP
;
A
#
# COMPACT_ATOMS: atom_id res chain seq x y z
N PRO A 1 1.84 -0.32 -5.34
CA PRO A 1 2.87 0.62 -5.79
C PRO A 1 2.38 1.53 -6.91
N LEU A 2 3.00 2.72 -7.05
CA LEU A 2 2.82 3.59 -8.21
C LEU A 2 3.85 3.25 -9.28
N PHE A 3 5.11 3.22 -8.90
CA PHE A 3 6.20 2.81 -9.78
C PHE A 3 7.44 2.38 -9.00
N TYR A 4 8.39 1.82 -9.71
CA TYR A 4 9.70 1.41 -9.23
C TYR A 4 10.78 2.30 -9.86
N THR A 5 11.85 2.56 -9.12
CA THR A 5 13.03 3.24 -9.66
C THR A 5 14.30 2.48 -9.28
N GLU A 6 15.19 2.33 -10.25
CA GLU A 6 16.50 1.73 -10.04
C GLU A 6 17.48 2.72 -9.38
N HIS A 7 17.16 4.02 -9.39
CA HIS A 7 17.93 5.04 -8.70
C HIS A 7 17.48 5.13 -7.24
N CYS A 8 18.43 4.99 -6.31
CA CYS A 8 18.12 5.02 -4.89
C CYS A 8 17.87 6.45 -4.39
N VAL A 9 16.62 6.76 -4.09
CA VAL A 9 16.19 8.08 -3.59
C VAL A 9 16.84 8.40 -2.23
N PHE A 10 16.99 7.40 -1.36
CA PHE A 10 17.66 7.57 -0.07
C PHE A 10 19.13 7.97 -0.21
N ALA A 11 19.86 7.30 -1.11
CA ALA A 11 21.25 7.65 -1.35
C ALA A 11 21.36 9.04 -1.96
N ALA A 12 20.49 9.38 -2.91
CA ALA A 12 20.52 10.67 -3.59
C ALA A 12 20.21 11.86 -2.68
N LEU A 13 19.33 11.68 -1.67
CA LEU A 13 18.89 12.77 -0.79
C LEU A 13 19.68 12.84 0.52
N LEU A 14 20.16 11.71 1.02
CA LEU A 14 20.67 11.57 2.39
C LEU A 14 22.11 11.06 2.47
N SER A 15 22.83 11.01 1.33
CA SER A 15 24.18 10.49 1.28
C SER A 15 24.99 11.15 0.15
N GLU A 16 26.29 11.22 0.33
CA GLU A 16 27.24 11.57 -0.74
C GLU A 16 27.72 10.33 -1.51
N GLY A 17 27.35 9.14 -1.03
CA GLY A 17 27.69 7.86 -1.66
C GLY A 17 26.87 7.59 -2.91
N ARG A 18 27.42 6.79 -3.82
CA ARG A 18 26.82 6.51 -5.14
C ARG A 18 26.09 5.18 -5.21
N ASP A 19 26.39 4.24 -4.33
CA ASP A 19 25.86 2.87 -4.35
C ASP A 19 25.76 2.29 -2.92
N HIS A 20 25.26 1.06 -2.83
CA HIS A 20 25.06 0.35 -1.57
C HIS A 20 26.36 0.13 -0.74
N ARG A 21 27.53 0.29 -1.34
CA ARG A 21 28.83 0.12 -0.67
C ARG A 21 29.29 1.41 -0.01
N THR A 22 28.88 2.55 -0.56
CA THR A 22 29.39 3.87 -0.19
C THR A 22 28.34 4.79 0.44
N CYS A 23 27.04 4.49 0.29
CA CYS A 23 25.96 5.36 0.74
C CYS A 23 25.73 5.38 2.27
N GLY A 24 26.35 4.48 3.03
CA GLY A 24 26.14 4.39 4.49
C GLY A 24 24.73 3.95 4.91
N ARG A 25 23.94 3.40 3.98
CA ARG A 25 22.60 2.82 4.19
C ARG A 25 21.61 3.74 4.94
N PRO A 26 21.35 4.96 4.45
CA PRO A 26 20.41 5.85 5.11
C PRO A 26 18.99 5.29 5.17
N CYS A 27 18.61 4.38 4.24
CA CYS A 27 17.32 3.71 4.22
C CYS A 27 17.02 2.81 5.44
N GLU A 28 18.05 2.42 6.18
CA GLU A 28 17.88 1.64 7.42
C GLU A 28 17.53 2.52 8.63
N ARG A 29 17.73 3.85 8.53
CA ARG A 29 17.60 4.80 9.63
C ARG A 29 16.61 5.93 9.39
N HIS A 30 16.21 6.12 8.14
CA HIS A 30 15.35 7.22 7.73
C HIS A 30 14.16 6.72 6.92
N GLU A 31 13.04 7.39 7.09
CA GLU A 31 11.89 7.28 6.21
C GLU A 31 11.92 8.42 5.19
N VAL A 32 11.61 8.11 3.94
CA VAL A 32 11.53 9.09 2.85
C VAL A 32 10.15 9.01 2.22
N ALA A 33 9.61 10.16 1.89
CA ALA A 33 8.40 10.27 1.11
C ALA A 33 8.55 11.40 0.08
N LEU A 34 7.94 11.23 -1.07
CA LEU A 34 7.87 12.27 -2.09
C LEU A 34 6.54 13.01 -1.97
N ARG A 35 6.60 14.33 -2.04
CA ARG A 35 5.40 15.18 -2.08
C ARG A 35 5.11 15.59 -3.51
N ASP A 36 3.88 15.34 -3.94
CA ASP A 36 3.42 15.79 -5.24
C ASP A 36 2.98 17.28 -5.26
N ARG A 37 2.60 17.79 -6.42
CA ARG A 37 2.15 19.18 -6.58
C ARG A 37 0.85 19.50 -5.87
N ALA A 38 0.04 18.49 -5.56
CA ALA A 38 -1.20 18.62 -4.79
C ALA A 38 -0.95 18.59 -3.28
N GLY A 39 0.31 18.38 -2.85
CA GLY A 39 0.72 18.31 -1.46
C GLY A 39 0.56 16.91 -0.84
N MET A 40 0.18 15.90 -1.63
CA MET A 40 0.04 14.52 -1.16
C MET A 40 1.42 13.87 -0.96
N THR A 41 1.53 13.06 0.07
CA THR A 41 2.80 12.47 0.50
C THR A 41 2.84 10.98 0.17
N HIS A 42 3.72 10.61 -0.75
CA HIS A 42 3.88 9.26 -1.28
C HIS A 42 5.07 8.56 -0.61
N PRO A 43 4.84 7.49 0.17
CA PRO A 43 5.94 6.78 0.83
C PRO A 43 6.87 6.11 -0.16
N VAL A 44 8.18 6.17 0.13
CA VAL A 44 9.23 5.48 -0.62
C VAL A 44 9.82 4.39 0.26
N ILE A 45 9.91 3.18 -0.27
CA ILE A 45 10.54 2.05 0.41
C ILE A 45 11.72 1.58 -0.43
N ALA A 46 12.89 1.48 0.22
CA ALA A 46 14.05 0.84 -0.41
C ALA A 46 13.89 -0.68 -0.36
N ASP A 47 14.06 -1.30 -1.50
CA ASP A 47 13.94 -2.73 -1.68
C ASP A 47 15.33 -3.39 -1.86
N VAL A 48 15.36 -4.71 -1.93
CA VAL A 48 16.58 -5.47 -2.19
C VAL A 48 17.20 -5.01 -3.50
N GLY A 49 18.53 -4.78 -3.50
CA GLY A 49 19.25 -4.28 -4.66
C GLY A 49 19.21 -2.76 -4.81
N CYS A 50 18.83 -2.02 -3.76
CA CYS A 50 18.74 -0.55 -3.76
C CYS A 50 17.70 0.04 -4.71
N ARG A 51 16.80 -0.79 -5.24
CA ARG A 51 15.63 -0.34 -5.96
C ARG A 51 14.65 0.29 -4.99
N ASN A 52 13.98 1.34 -5.41
CA ASN A 52 12.96 1.97 -4.58
C ASN A 52 11.56 1.76 -5.17
N THR A 53 10.61 1.52 -4.28
CA THR A 53 9.19 1.45 -4.61
C THR A 53 8.49 2.67 -4.06
N LEU A 54 7.85 3.44 -4.93
CA LEU A 54 6.97 4.53 -4.54
C LEU A 54 5.54 4.00 -4.41
N PHE A 55 4.91 4.28 -3.29
CA PHE A 55 3.53 3.89 -3.04
C PHE A 55 2.57 5.07 -3.15
N HIS A 56 1.33 4.78 -3.43
CA HIS A 56 0.25 5.78 -3.39
C HIS A 56 0.08 6.31 -1.96
N GLU A 57 -0.32 7.57 -1.80
CA GLU A 57 -0.57 8.20 -0.50
C GLU A 57 -1.69 7.52 0.28
N ARG A 58 -2.63 6.90 -0.43
CA ARG A 58 -3.76 6.15 0.14
C ARG A 58 -3.70 4.68 -0.23
N PRO A 59 -4.01 3.77 0.71
CA PRO A 59 -4.13 2.36 0.39
C PRO A 59 -5.25 2.12 -0.63
N GLN A 60 -5.03 1.15 -1.51
CA GLN A 60 -6.02 0.69 -2.47
C GLN A 60 -6.77 -0.51 -1.90
N SER A 61 -8.10 -0.52 -2.04
CA SER A 61 -8.94 -1.64 -1.62
C SER A 61 -9.97 -1.99 -2.69
N ALA A 62 -10.20 -3.28 -2.85
CA ALA A 62 -11.25 -3.85 -3.67
C ALA A 62 -12.40 -4.43 -2.82
N ALA A 63 -12.52 -4.07 -1.55
CA ALA A 63 -13.51 -4.65 -0.63
C ALA A 63 -14.94 -4.57 -1.17
N ASP A 64 -15.30 -3.47 -1.82
CA ASP A 64 -16.62 -3.26 -2.44
C ASP A 64 -16.84 -4.08 -3.72
N LEU A 65 -15.78 -4.64 -4.31
CA LEU A 65 -15.84 -5.49 -5.49
C LEU A 65 -15.81 -6.99 -5.15
N VAL A 66 -15.51 -7.35 -3.90
CA VAL A 66 -15.35 -8.76 -3.48
C VAL A 66 -16.55 -9.62 -3.85
N PRO A 67 -17.81 -9.24 -3.57
CA PRO A 67 -18.94 -10.08 -3.96
C PRO A 67 -18.98 -10.37 -5.47
N ALA A 68 -18.84 -9.34 -6.30
CA ALA A 68 -18.84 -9.50 -7.75
C ALA A 68 -17.65 -10.31 -8.27
N LEU A 69 -16.49 -10.25 -7.60
CA LEU A 69 -15.34 -11.07 -7.95
C LEU A 69 -15.58 -12.55 -7.62
N LEU A 70 -16.20 -12.84 -6.47
CA LEU A 70 -16.56 -14.21 -6.07
C LEU A 70 -17.59 -14.81 -7.03
N GLU A 71 -18.63 -14.06 -7.40
CA GLU A 71 -19.64 -14.48 -8.39
C GLU A 71 -19.02 -14.82 -9.74
N ARG A 72 -17.93 -14.16 -10.11
CA ARG A 72 -17.16 -14.43 -11.33
C ARG A 72 -16.10 -15.52 -11.17
N GLY A 73 -16.08 -16.22 -10.05
CA GLY A 73 -15.21 -17.38 -9.82
C GLY A 73 -13.83 -17.04 -9.24
N ALA A 74 -13.61 -15.85 -8.68
CA ALA A 74 -12.38 -15.58 -7.95
C ALA A 74 -12.27 -16.48 -6.72
N ALA A 75 -11.32 -17.40 -6.70
CA ALA A 75 -11.15 -18.37 -5.63
C ALA A 75 -10.15 -17.90 -4.55
N ARG A 76 -9.34 -16.88 -4.82
CA ARG A 76 -8.31 -16.38 -3.91
C ARG A 76 -8.20 -14.86 -4.01
N LEU A 77 -8.08 -14.23 -2.86
CA LEU A 77 -7.78 -12.81 -2.72
C LEU A 77 -6.46 -12.64 -1.96
N ARG A 78 -5.66 -11.66 -2.36
CA ARG A 78 -4.40 -11.33 -1.69
C ARG A 78 -4.49 -9.95 -1.08
N VAL A 79 -4.15 -9.85 0.20
CA VAL A 79 -3.94 -8.58 0.89
C VAL A 79 -2.44 -8.29 0.91
N GLU A 80 -2.03 -7.20 0.30
CA GLU A 80 -0.65 -6.74 0.31
C GLU A 80 -0.48 -5.70 1.42
N LEU A 81 0.46 -5.96 2.31
CA LEU A 81 0.79 -5.12 3.45
C LEU A 81 2.08 -4.36 3.14
N VAL A 82 2.14 -3.09 3.49
CA VAL A 82 3.30 -2.23 3.20
C VAL A 82 3.86 -1.60 4.47
N ARG A 83 3.03 -0.96 5.27
CA ARG A 83 3.43 -0.20 6.47
C ARG A 83 2.47 -0.41 7.64
N GLU A 84 1.58 -1.35 7.53
CA GLU A 84 0.58 -1.62 8.54
C GLU A 84 1.23 -2.17 9.82
N THR A 85 0.81 -1.65 10.94
CA THR A 85 1.19 -2.18 12.26
C THR A 85 0.54 -3.56 12.50
N PRO A 86 1.10 -4.40 13.39
CA PRO A 86 0.49 -5.68 13.73
C PRO A 86 -1.00 -5.59 14.12
N ALA A 87 -1.39 -4.55 14.83
CA ALA A 87 -2.78 -4.31 15.21
C ALA A 87 -3.68 -4.02 13.99
N GLN A 88 -3.19 -3.20 13.05
CA GLN A 88 -3.89 -2.92 11.79
C GLN A 88 -4.01 -4.18 10.93
N VAL A 89 -2.95 -4.99 10.83
CA VAL A 89 -2.98 -6.28 10.11
C VAL A 89 -4.04 -7.20 10.67
N ALA A 90 -4.11 -7.35 11.99
CA ALA A 90 -5.13 -8.17 12.62
C ALA A 90 -6.56 -7.68 12.32
N GLY A 91 -6.77 -6.37 12.30
CA GLY A 91 -8.05 -5.76 11.92
C GLY A 91 -8.41 -6.01 10.45
N LEU A 92 -7.46 -5.80 9.54
CA LEU A 92 -7.62 -6.08 8.11
C LEU A 92 -8.02 -7.53 7.84
N VAL A 93 -7.29 -8.47 8.42
CA VAL A 93 -7.56 -9.91 8.22
C VAL A 93 -8.95 -10.28 8.73
N ARG A 94 -9.33 -9.82 9.92
CA ARG A 94 -10.68 -10.07 10.46
C ARG A 94 -11.76 -9.49 9.55
N GLY A 95 -11.61 -8.25 9.11
CA GLY A 95 -12.58 -7.58 8.26
C GLY A 95 -12.79 -8.30 6.92
N TYR A 96 -11.71 -8.66 6.23
CA TYR A 96 -11.82 -9.41 4.99
C TYR A 96 -12.35 -10.84 5.18
N ARG A 97 -12.04 -11.50 6.29
CA ARG A 97 -12.62 -12.82 6.59
C ARG A 97 -14.13 -12.73 6.84
N ALA A 98 -14.59 -11.75 7.60
CA ALA A 98 -16.01 -11.51 7.84
C ALA A 98 -16.76 -11.16 6.54
N LEU A 99 -16.13 -10.36 5.66
CA LEU A 99 -16.66 -10.05 4.32
C LEU A 99 -16.83 -11.31 3.48
N LEU A 100 -15.80 -12.17 3.45
CA LEU A 100 -15.83 -13.43 2.69
C LEU A 100 -16.84 -14.45 3.24
N ALA A 101 -17.10 -14.41 4.55
CA ALA A 101 -18.11 -15.23 5.20
C ALA A 101 -19.55 -14.68 5.03
N GLY A 102 -19.70 -13.49 4.46
CA GLY A 102 -21.01 -12.82 4.37
C GLY A 102 -21.51 -12.23 5.69
N GLU A 103 -20.62 -12.11 6.68
CA GLU A 103 -20.91 -11.58 8.02
C GLU A 103 -20.75 -10.06 8.10
N LEU A 104 -20.09 -9.45 7.09
CA LEU A 104 -19.84 -8.03 7.04
C LEU A 104 -20.16 -7.49 5.63
N GLU A 105 -20.91 -6.39 5.60
CA GLU A 105 -21.21 -5.69 4.36
C GLU A 105 -19.98 -4.99 3.77
N PRO A 106 -19.78 -5.02 2.43
CA PRO A 106 -18.65 -4.37 1.78
C PRO A 106 -18.47 -2.90 2.16
N ALA A 107 -19.58 -2.16 2.22
CA ALA A 107 -19.55 -0.73 2.59
C ALA A 107 -19.09 -0.49 4.03
N ALA A 108 -19.39 -1.41 4.94
CA ALA A 108 -18.91 -1.34 6.33
C ALA A 108 -17.39 -1.53 6.37
N LEU A 109 -16.86 -2.56 5.68
CA LEU A 109 -15.42 -2.75 5.62
C LEU A 109 -14.68 -1.55 4.99
N VAL A 110 -15.20 -1.00 3.89
CA VAL A 110 -14.59 0.19 3.26
C VAL A 110 -14.55 1.38 4.23
N ARG A 111 -15.61 1.59 5.01
CA ARG A 111 -15.65 2.66 6.03
C ARG A 111 -14.60 2.44 7.11
N ASP A 112 -14.49 1.23 7.63
CA ASP A 112 -13.52 0.89 8.67
C ASP A 112 -12.07 1.05 8.17
N LEU A 113 -11.79 0.61 6.92
CA LEU A 113 -10.50 0.81 6.27
C LEU A 113 -10.15 2.29 6.09
N ARG A 114 -11.11 3.14 5.72
CA ARG A 114 -10.90 4.59 5.59
C ARG A 114 -10.53 5.22 6.92
N THR A 115 -11.18 4.82 8.00
CA THR A 115 -10.90 5.29 9.35
C THR A 115 -9.50 4.87 9.79
N ALA A 116 -9.14 3.61 9.59
CA ALA A 116 -7.85 3.07 9.99
C ALA A 116 -6.67 3.66 9.19
N ALA A 117 -6.89 4.00 7.92
CA ALA A 117 -5.84 4.53 7.05
C ALA A 117 -5.53 6.03 7.26
N GLY A 118 -6.38 6.77 7.98
CA GLY A 118 -6.20 8.21 8.23
C GLY A 118 -6.38 9.12 7.01
N TYR A 119 -5.91 8.70 5.85
CA TYR A 119 -6.03 9.43 4.57
C TYR A 119 -7.14 8.90 3.65
N GLY A 120 -7.90 7.91 4.11
CA GLY A 120 -8.91 7.23 3.34
C GLY A 120 -8.36 6.08 2.49
N VAL A 121 -9.24 5.49 1.70
CA VAL A 121 -8.97 4.34 0.83
C VAL A 121 -9.49 4.66 -0.57
N VAL A 122 -8.76 4.25 -1.59
CA VAL A 122 -9.13 4.43 -2.99
C VAL A 122 -9.37 3.08 -3.66
N ARG A 123 -10.25 3.05 -4.65
CA ARG A 123 -10.43 1.89 -5.52
C ARG A 123 -9.29 1.75 -6.53
N GLY A 124 -8.52 2.81 -6.75
CA GLY A 124 -7.51 2.87 -7.80
C GLY A 124 -8.13 2.78 -9.18
N SER A 125 -7.48 2.05 -10.08
CA SER A 125 -7.95 1.81 -11.44
C SER A 125 -8.88 0.60 -11.57
N LEU A 126 -9.27 -0.04 -10.46
CA LEU A 126 -10.15 -1.20 -10.50
C LEU A 126 -11.53 -0.81 -11.01
N ARG A 127 -11.92 -1.39 -12.11
CA ARG A 127 -13.25 -1.26 -12.71
C ARG A 127 -13.81 -2.65 -12.94
N VAL A 128 -15.06 -2.86 -12.56
CA VAL A 128 -15.79 -4.04 -13.00
C VAL A 128 -16.26 -3.71 -14.42
N LEU A 129 -15.71 -4.40 -15.40
CA LEU A 129 -16.19 -4.32 -16.77
C LEU A 129 -17.53 -5.06 -16.85
N PRO A 130 -18.49 -4.53 -17.60
CA PRO A 130 -19.80 -5.17 -17.81
C PRO A 130 -19.70 -6.54 -18.44
#